data_732d3de0ea8cdba997968b6de60b1f0f
#
_entry.id   732d3de0ea8cdba997968b6de60b1f0f
#
_cell.length_a   1.000
_cell.length_b   1.000
_cell.length_c   1.000
_cell.angle_alpha   90.00
_cell.angle_beta   90.00
_cell.angle_gamma   90.00
#
_symmetry.space_group_name_H-M   'P 1'
#
loop_
_entity.id
_entity.type
_entity.pdbx_description
1 polymer ?
#
loop_
_entity_poly.entity_id
_entity_poly.type
_entity_poly.pdbx_seq_one_letter_code
_entity_poly.pdbx_strand_id
1 'polypeptide(L)'
;MGCVMGRFLRRSVADDRERAIYALICTRDGITAKEISRALKIDKHEVNQYLYRSPFIGDLCYRDADYRWYGLIHQSHPHVGLFEFCGYYGSVMDFRSLSEDEFLTELKAGCSRIGRSLSDTRGLIHSFTDTRGCMLSLFEALDDFGVTTTTWEICFEVRIRRSKGVRIYADVMVITPAYAFSLEFKMKDAIEQSEVDQAAKYAPYLEVVLGPEVEVVCALVLTRTQDLFCHENPTDTTAEVAVSSADALFNVFDEYLQFLD
;
A
#
# COMPACT_ATOMS: atom_id res chain seq x y z
N MET A 1 -1.81 14.20 -40.14
CA MET A 1 -2.28 13.42 -38.97
C MET A 1 -1.05 12.85 -38.30
N GLY A 2 -0.48 13.56 -37.37
CA GLY A 2 0.81 13.27 -36.70
C GLY A 2 0.59 13.15 -35.21
N CYS A 3 0.94 12.06 -34.80
CA CYS A 3 1.33 11.52 -33.48
C CYS A 3 1.27 12.49 -32.28
N VAL A 4 0.23 12.37 -31.47
CA VAL A 4 0.12 12.93 -30.09
C VAL A 4 0.27 11.79 -29.07
N MET A 5 1.01 10.74 -29.40
CA MET A 5 1.13 9.51 -28.58
C MET A 5 2.43 9.44 -27.76
N GLY A 6 3.08 10.58 -27.48
CA GLY A 6 4.43 10.60 -26.91
C GLY A 6 4.62 11.23 -25.53
N ARG A 7 3.56 11.60 -24.78
CA ARG A 7 3.75 12.36 -23.52
C ARG A 7 3.22 11.76 -22.24
N PHE A 8 2.52 10.65 -22.25
CA PHE A 8 1.91 10.06 -21.04
C PHE A 8 2.62 8.81 -20.47
N LEU A 9 3.61 8.26 -21.17
CA LEU A 9 4.32 7.04 -20.75
C LEU A 9 5.59 7.28 -19.90
N ARG A 10 5.78 8.47 -19.32
CA ARG A 10 6.93 8.78 -18.44
C ARG A 10 6.54 9.17 -17.02
N ARG A 11 5.52 8.56 -16.49
CA ARG A 11 5.16 8.78 -15.10
C ARG A 11 5.10 7.43 -14.39
N SER A 12 6.22 6.94 -13.89
CA SER A 12 6.21 6.10 -12.69
C SER A 12 7.33 5.07 -12.56
N VAL A 13 8.34 5.04 -13.37
CA VAL A 13 9.49 4.24 -12.94
C VAL A 13 10.51 5.22 -12.40
N ALA A 14 10.67 5.25 -11.07
CA ALA A 14 11.81 5.91 -10.45
C ALA A 14 13.07 5.42 -11.16
N ASP A 15 13.92 6.31 -11.64
CA ASP A 15 15.17 5.88 -12.25
C ASP A 15 16.09 5.24 -11.19
N ASP A 16 17.07 4.49 -11.60
CA ASP A 16 17.95 3.74 -10.69
C ASP A 16 18.64 4.64 -9.65
N ARG A 17 18.90 5.92 -9.99
CA ARG A 17 19.49 6.89 -9.06
C ARG A 17 18.49 7.35 -8.03
N GLU A 18 17.28 7.60 -8.45
CA GLU A 18 16.18 7.98 -7.57
C GLU A 18 15.88 6.89 -6.54
N ARG A 19 15.84 5.62 -6.98
CA ARG A 19 15.71 4.46 -6.10
C ARG A 19 16.87 4.31 -5.14
N ALA A 20 18.12 4.52 -5.61
CA ALA A 20 19.30 4.45 -4.75
C ALA A 20 19.30 5.56 -3.69
N ILE A 21 18.87 6.78 -4.04
CA ILE A 21 18.71 7.89 -3.09
C ILE A 21 17.66 7.53 -2.04
N TYR A 22 16.50 7.04 -2.47
CA TYR A 22 15.43 6.61 -1.57
C TYR A 22 15.88 5.49 -0.63
N ALA A 23 16.47 4.42 -1.15
CA ALA A 23 17.00 3.32 -0.37
C ALA A 23 17.98 3.81 0.71
N LEU A 24 18.88 4.74 0.35
CA LEU A 24 19.84 5.29 1.30
C LEU A 24 19.16 6.15 2.38
N ILE A 25 18.11 6.90 2.03
CA ILE A 25 17.32 7.67 3.01
C ILE A 25 16.63 6.72 4.00
N CYS A 26 16.08 5.61 3.51
CA CYS A 26 15.37 4.64 4.33
C CYS A 26 16.28 3.82 5.25
N THR A 27 17.56 3.64 4.89
CA THR A 27 18.52 2.88 5.70
C THR A 27 19.18 3.69 6.82
N ARG A 28 18.88 4.98 6.94
CA ARG A 28 19.50 5.87 7.92
C ARG A 28 18.47 6.71 8.65
N ASP A 29 18.66 6.88 9.94
CA ASP A 29 17.85 7.75 10.77
C ASP A 29 18.26 9.22 10.57
N GLY A 30 17.74 9.82 9.51
CA GLY A 30 18.00 11.18 9.08
C GLY A 30 19.32 11.38 8.34
N ILE A 31 19.27 11.62 7.05
CA ILE A 31 20.41 11.82 6.17
C ILE A 31 20.35 13.16 5.45
N THR A 32 21.48 13.86 5.32
CA THR A 32 21.57 15.12 4.56
C THR A 32 21.90 14.88 3.09
N ALA A 33 21.56 15.84 2.22
CA ALA A 33 21.93 15.79 0.79
C ALA A 33 23.44 15.63 0.56
N LYS A 34 24.28 16.17 1.47
CA LYS A 34 25.76 16.03 1.42
C LYS A 34 26.21 14.60 1.70
N GLU A 35 25.57 13.94 2.65
CA GLU A 35 25.86 12.54 3.00
C GLU A 35 25.41 11.60 1.90
N ILE A 36 24.22 11.85 1.29
CA ILE A 36 23.73 11.12 0.11
C ILE A 36 24.70 11.25 -1.06
N SER A 37 25.08 12.48 -1.40
CA SER A 37 26.05 12.79 -2.46
C SER A 37 27.37 12.02 -2.28
N ARG A 38 27.90 12.00 -1.05
CA ARG A 38 29.14 11.29 -0.72
C ARG A 38 28.99 9.77 -0.81
N ALA A 39 27.90 9.23 -0.33
CA ALA A 39 27.64 7.78 -0.28
C ALA A 39 27.45 7.20 -1.69
N LEU A 40 26.65 7.87 -2.51
CA LEU A 40 26.31 7.40 -3.86
C LEU A 40 27.27 7.91 -4.94
N LYS A 41 28.23 8.79 -4.58
CA LYS A 41 29.15 9.45 -5.53
C LYS A 41 28.40 10.21 -6.67
N ILE A 42 27.27 10.80 -6.33
CA ILE A 42 26.44 11.64 -7.19
C ILE A 42 26.71 13.10 -6.82
N ASP A 43 26.70 13.99 -7.80
CA ASP A 43 26.86 15.43 -7.54
C ASP A 43 25.75 15.95 -6.60
N LYS A 44 26.11 16.80 -5.65
CA LYS A 44 25.16 17.33 -4.65
C LYS A 44 24.01 18.12 -5.30
N HIS A 45 24.27 18.80 -6.41
CA HIS A 45 23.23 19.55 -7.12
C HIS A 45 22.21 18.58 -7.75
N GLU A 46 22.67 17.47 -8.31
CA GLU A 46 21.84 16.41 -8.85
C GLU A 46 21.04 15.74 -7.72
N VAL A 47 21.66 15.40 -6.58
CA VAL A 47 20.93 14.89 -5.41
C VAL A 47 19.82 15.85 -4.98
N ASN A 48 20.09 17.16 -4.93
CA ASN A 48 19.07 18.14 -4.58
C ASN A 48 17.95 18.21 -5.62
N GLN A 49 18.21 17.98 -6.91
CA GLN A 49 17.14 17.90 -7.90
C GLN A 49 16.18 16.76 -7.62
N TYR A 50 16.69 15.58 -7.27
CA TYR A 50 15.84 14.46 -6.85
C TYR A 50 15.10 14.78 -5.57
N LEU A 51 15.77 15.24 -4.52
CA LEU A 51 15.17 15.49 -3.21
C LEU A 51 14.04 16.53 -3.23
N TYR A 52 14.15 17.56 -4.09
CA TYR A 52 13.19 18.67 -4.08
C TYR A 52 12.23 18.70 -5.27
N ARG A 53 12.52 17.96 -6.34
CA ARG A 53 11.72 18.00 -7.57
C ARG A 53 11.09 16.68 -7.94
N SER A 54 11.61 15.56 -7.44
CA SER A 54 11.03 14.26 -7.69
C SER A 54 9.70 14.13 -6.95
N PRO A 55 8.60 13.85 -7.65
CA PRO A 55 7.33 13.48 -7.01
C PRO A 55 7.48 12.22 -6.16
N PHE A 56 8.26 11.26 -6.64
CA PHE A 56 8.52 10.00 -5.96
C PHE A 56 9.16 10.21 -4.58
N ILE A 57 10.28 10.93 -4.51
CA ILE A 57 10.92 11.23 -3.22
C ILE A 57 10.06 12.15 -2.36
N GLY A 58 9.39 13.13 -2.95
CA GLY A 58 8.48 14.03 -2.24
C GLY A 58 7.28 13.32 -1.61
N ASP A 59 6.87 12.20 -2.17
CA ASP A 59 5.75 11.39 -1.67
C ASP A 59 6.19 10.39 -0.59
N LEU A 60 7.41 9.87 -0.67
CA LEU A 60 7.92 8.80 0.18
C LEU A 60 8.92 9.26 1.27
N CYS A 61 9.34 10.52 1.23
CA CYS A 61 10.28 11.08 2.20
C CYS A 61 9.77 12.38 2.81
N TYR A 62 10.23 12.69 4.00
CA TYR A 62 10.06 14.01 4.58
C TYR A 62 11.39 14.59 5.04
N ARG A 63 11.42 15.90 5.22
CA ARG A 63 12.59 16.63 5.66
C ARG A 63 12.26 17.40 6.95
N ASP A 64 13.14 17.32 7.92
CA ASP A 64 13.05 18.11 9.15
C ASP A 64 13.56 19.57 8.98
N ALA A 65 13.56 20.32 10.09
CA ALA A 65 14.06 21.68 10.12
C ALA A 65 15.59 21.79 9.91
N ASP A 66 16.33 20.73 10.24
CA ASP A 66 17.79 20.64 10.11
C ASP A 66 18.24 20.10 8.75
N TYR A 67 17.31 20.06 7.78
CA TYR A 67 17.56 19.57 6.40
C TYR A 67 17.99 18.10 6.33
N ARG A 68 17.56 17.28 7.31
CA ARG A 68 17.72 15.84 7.28
C ARG A 68 16.49 15.20 6.64
N TRP A 69 16.76 14.23 5.79
CA TRP A 69 15.73 13.47 5.07
C TRP A 69 15.50 12.14 5.74
N TYR A 70 14.25 11.76 5.83
CA TYR A 70 13.77 10.52 6.43
C TYR A 70 12.84 9.84 5.44
N GLY A 71 13.03 8.53 5.25
CA GLY A 71 12.04 7.72 4.55
C GLY A 71 10.76 7.63 5.38
N LEU A 72 9.64 7.66 4.70
CA LEU A 72 8.37 7.39 5.37
C LEU A 72 8.30 5.92 5.83
N ILE A 73 9.16 5.05 5.30
CA ILE A 73 9.27 3.65 5.68
C ILE A 73 10.75 3.29 5.85
N HIS A 74 11.09 2.75 7.02
CA HIS A 74 12.44 2.27 7.31
C HIS A 74 12.64 0.85 6.75
N GLN A 75 13.62 0.66 5.85
CA GLN A 75 13.94 -0.65 5.25
C GLN A 75 14.76 -1.59 6.16
N SER A 76 15.07 -1.23 7.40
CA SER A 76 15.87 -2.13 8.27
C SER A 76 15.15 -3.44 8.63
N HIS A 77 13.83 -3.45 8.56
CA HIS A 77 12.97 -4.62 8.55
C HIS A 77 11.76 -4.22 7.73
N PRO A 78 11.59 -4.71 6.50
CA PRO A 78 10.59 -4.19 5.56
C PRO A 78 9.18 -4.15 6.12
N HIS A 79 8.87 -5.00 7.07
CA HIS A 79 7.54 -5.12 7.64
C HIS A 79 7.35 -4.29 8.93
N VAL A 80 8.35 -4.16 9.79
CA VAL A 80 8.25 -3.37 11.05
C VAL A 80 8.11 -1.86 10.77
N GLY A 81 8.69 -1.37 9.67
CA GLY A 81 8.50 0.02 9.23
C GLY A 81 7.05 0.38 8.90
N LEU A 82 6.25 -0.58 8.48
CA LEU A 82 4.84 -0.35 8.15
C LEU A 82 3.99 0.03 9.36
N PHE A 83 4.34 -0.43 10.56
CA PHE A 83 3.63 -0.06 11.79
C PHE A 83 3.48 1.46 11.96
N GLU A 84 4.52 2.24 11.63
CA GLU A 84 4.50 3.70 11.75
C GLU A 84 3.60 4.38 10.70
N PHE A 85 3.14 3.65 9.70
CA PHE A 85 2.38 4.17 8.55
C PHE A 85 1.00 3.57 8.40
N CYS A 86 0.62 2.62 9.27
CA CYS A 86 -0.69 1.98 9.24
C CYS A 86 -1.56 2.39 10.42
N GLY A 87 -2.85 2.32 10.22
CA GLY A 87 -3.82 2.36 11.32
C GLY A 87 -3.71 1.12 12.18
N TYR A 88 -3.63 -0.05 11.56
CA TYR A 88 -3.34 -1.32 12.21
C TYR A 88 -2.24 -2.07 11.45
N TYR A 89 -1.39 -2.80 12.17
CA TYR A 89 -0.39 -3.71 11.62
C TYR A 89 -0.18 -4.88 12.59
N GLY A 90 -0.19 -6.10 12.06
CA GLY A 90 0.10 -7.31 12.83
C GLY A 90 0.23 -8.54 11.94
N SER A 91 0.58 -9.68 12.56
CA SER A 91 0.45 -10.96 11.87
C SER A 91 -1.03 -11.32 11.68
N VAL A 92 -1.35 -12.14 10.69
CA VAL A 92 -2.72 -12.67 10.51
C VAL A 92 -3.15 -13.46 11.76
N MET A 93 -2.20 -14.15 12.42
CA MET A 93 -2.48 -14.85 13.68
C MET A 93 -2.91 -13.87 14.78
N ASP A 94 -2.17 -12.77 14.98
CA ASP A 94 -2.53 -11.76 15.98
C ASP A 94 -3.86 -11.11 15.64
N PHE A 95 -4.06 -10.71 14.37
CA PHE A 95 -5.30 -10.10 13.89
C PHE A 95 -6.54 -10.98 14.15
N ARG A 96 -6.43 -12.28 13.92
CA ARG A 96 -7.52 -13.25 14.18
C ARG A 96 -7.81 -13.42 15.67
N SER A 97 -6.81 -13.25 16.53
CA SER A 97 -6.97 -13.39 17.99
C SER A 97 -7.66 -12.20 18.65
N LEU A 98 -7.63 -11.02 18.02
CA LEU A 98 -8.29 -9.83 18.55
C LEU A 98 -9.81 -9.95 18.50
N SER A 99 -10.48 -9.50 19.56
CA SER A 99 -11.89 -9.17 19.49
C SER A 99 -12.13 -7.94 18.59
N GLU A 100 -13.38 -7.72 18.18
CA GLU A 100 -13.74 -6.54 17.38
C GLU A 100 -13.40 -5.23 18.10
N ASP A 101 -13.69 -5.14 19.39
CA ASP A 101 -13.44 -3.95 20.20
C ASP A 101 -11.94 -3.67 20.37
N GLU A 102 -11.11 -4.70 20.55
CA GLU A 102 -9.64 -4.58 20.61
C GLU A 102 -9.10 -4.10 19.29
N PHE A 103 -9.49 -4.73 18.16
CA PHE A 103 -9.10 -4.31 16.83
C PHE A 103 -9.46 -2.84 16.55
N LEU A 104 -10.71 -2.44 16.84
CA LEU A 104 -11.14 -1.06 16.63
C LEU A 104 -10.38 -0.06 17.52
N THR A 105 -10.00 -0.47 18.72
CA THR A 105 -9.21 0.34 19.64
C THR A 105 -7.80 0.57 19.10
N GLU A 106 -7.13 -0.50 18.66
CA GLU A 106 -5.79 -0.42 18.06
C GLU A 106 -5.81 0.37 16.75
N LEU A 107 -6.77 0.11 15.86
CA LEU A 107 -6.95 0.83 14.61
C LEU A 107 -7.14 2.34 14.83
N LYS A 108 -7.98 2.73 15.80
CA LYS A 108 -8.21 4.14 16.15
C LYS A 108 -6.93 4.81 16.68
N ALA A 109 -6.20 4.13 17.54
CA ALA A 109 -4.93 4.62 18.08
C ALA A 109 -3.90 4.82 16.97
N GLY A 110 -3.76 3.82 16.07
CA GLY A 110 -2.86 3.92 14.93
C GLY A 110 -3.27 4.98 13.92
N CYS A 111 -4.55 5.08 13.57
CA CYS A 111 -5.06 6.14 12.70
C CYS A 111 -4.76 7.54 13.26
N SER A 112 -4.91 7.73 14.57
CA SER A 112 -4.51 8.96 15.23
C SER A 112 -3.01 9.25 15.08
N ARG A 113 -2.17 8.23 15.28
CA ARG A 113 -0.70 8.30 15.11
C ARG A 113 -0.30 8.73 13.69
N ILE A 114 -0.91 8.13 12.66
CA ILE A 114 -0.62 8.47 11.27
C ILE A 114 -1.33 9.76 10.80
N GLY A 115 -2.07 10.42 11.68
CA GLY A 115 -2.78 11.66 11.40
C GLY A 115 -3.99 11.49 10.47
N ARG A 116 -4.59 10.29 10.43
CA ARG A 116 -5.90 10.05 9.83
C ARG A 116 -6.96 10.35 10.87
N SER A 117 -7.73 11.38 10.65
CA SER A 117 -8.91 11.66 11.48
C SER A 117 -10.00 10.64 11.14
N LEU A 118 -10.30 9.76 12.06
CA LEU A 118 -11.53 9.00 12.05
C LEU A 118 -12.58 9.91 12.71
N SER A 119 -13.06 10.92 11.96
CA SER A 119 -14.21 11.68 12.42
C SER A 119 -15.36 10.72 12.68
N ASP A 120 -16.02 10.85 13.84
CA ASP A 120 -17.04 9.97 14.43
C ASP A 120 -18.29 9.74 13.57
N THR A 121 -18.12 9.38 12.32
CA THR A 121 -19.22 8.91 11.51
C THR A 121 -19.40 7.42 11.77
N ARG A 122 -20.54 7.05 12.35
CA ARG A 122 -20.97 5.65 12.56
C ARG A 122 -20.74 4.79 11.31
N GLY A 123 -20.84 5.40 10.11
CA GLY A 123 -20.60 4.72 8.84
C GLY A 123 -19.16 4.24 8.65
N LEU A 124 -18.15 4.97 9.10
CA LEU A 124 -16.75 4.58 8.97
C LEU A 124 -16.40 3.41 9.90
N ILE A 125 -16.95 3.40 11.13
CA ILE A 125 -16.77 2.27 12.08
C ILE A 125 -17.41 1.01 11.51
N HIS A 126 -18.62 1.11 10.97
CA HIS A 126 -19.27 -0.02 10.28
C HIS A 126 -18.44 -0.55 9.13
N SER A 127 -17.85 0.33 8.32
CA SER A 127 -16.97 -0.07 7.21
C SER A 127 -15.78 -0.88 7.71
N PHE A 128 -15.14 -0.50 8.81
CA PHE A 128 -14.00 -1.25 9.36
C PHE A 128 -14.42 -2.61 9.94
N THR A 129 -15.57 -2.68 10.59
CA THR A 129 -16.11 -3.95 11.10
C THR A 129 -16.44 -4.90 9.95
N ASP A 130 -17.11 -4.40 8.92
CA ASP A 130 -17.45 -5.18 7.72
C ASP A 130 -16.19 -5.66 7.01
N THR A 131 -15.21 -4.77 6.80
CA THR A 131 -13.92 -5.12 6.18
C THR A 131 -13.17 -6.16 7.01
N ARG A 132 -13.15 -6.01 8.35
CA ARG A 132 -12.57 -7.01 9.25
C ARG A 132 -13.25 -8.36 9.08
N GLY A 133 -14.57 -8.40 9.04
CA GLY A 133 -15.35 -9.62 8.81
C GLY A 133 -14.98 -10.30 7.49
N CYS A 134 -14.88 -9.53 6.40
CA CYS A 134 -14.45 -10.05 5.10
C CYS A 134 -13.05 -10.67 5.17
N MET A 135 -12.10 -10.02 5.85
CA MET A 135 -10.73 -10.53 5.98
C MET A 135 -10.66 -11.80 6.83
N LEU A 136 -11.45 -11.89 7.90
CA LEU A 136 -11.54 -13.11 8.72
C LEU A 136 -12.08 -14.29 7.90
N SER A 137 -13.16 -14.07 7.14
CA SER A 137 -13.75 -15.10 6.27
C SER A 137 -12.78 -15.54 5.16
N LEU A 138 -12.00 -14.58 4.59
CA LEU A 138 -10.95 -14.91 3.64
C LEU A 138 -9.90 -15.84 4.25
N PHE A 139 -9.37 -15.51 5.42
CA PHE A 139 -8.33 -16.33 6.05
C PHE A 139 -8.85 -17.71 6.48
N GLU A 140 -10.12 -17.81 6.88
CA GLU A 140 -10.76 -19.10 7.13
C GLU A 140 -10.85 -19.94 5.86
N ALA A 141 -11.29 -19.34 4.74
CA ALA A 141 -11.35 -20.02 3.46
C ALA A 141 -9.97 -20.49 2.98
N LEU A 142 -8.94 -19.64 3.09
CA LEU A 142 -7.57 -20.01 2.72
C LEU A 142 -7.03 -21.18 3.58
N ASP A 143 -7.27 -21.16 4.89
CA ASP A 143 -6.86 -22.24 5.79
C ASP A 143 -7.60 -23.56 5.43
N ASP A 144 -8.88 -23.50 5.07
CA ASP A 144 -9.68 -24.66 4.65
C ASP A 144 -9.13 -25.28 3.34
N PHE A 145 -8.51 -24.48 2.48
CA PHE A 145 -7.79 -24.94 1.28
C PHE A 145 -6.35 -25.38 1.57
N GLY A 146 -5.92 -25.34 2.85
CA GLY A 146 -4.60 -25.81 3.27
C GLY A 146 -3.49 -24.75 3.17
N VAL A 147 -3.83 -23.49 2.90
CA VAL A 147 -2.87 -22.39 2.87
C VAL A 147 -2.55 -21.93 4.29
N THR A 148 -1.27 -21.93 4.67
CA THR A 148 -0.85 -21.47 5.99
C THR A 148 -0.75 -19.95 6.01
N THR A 149 -1.74 -19.29 6.61
CA THR A 149 -1.83 -17.81 6.66
C THR A 149 -1.22 -17.17 7.91
N THR A 150 -0.89 -17.96 8.93
CA THR A 150 -0.52 -17.48 10.27
C THR A 150 0.71 -16.58 10.33
N THR A 151 1.65 -16.73 9.39
CA THR A 151 2.88 -15.94 9.29
C THR A 151 2.74 -14.74 8.37
N TRP A 152 1.62 -14.59 7.67
CA TRP A 152 1.36 -13.43 6.83
C TRP A 152 1.11 -12.21 7.69
N GLU A 153 1.30 -11.04 7.09
CA GLU A 153 1.07 -9.77 7.77
C GLU A 153 -0.16 -9.08 7.17
N ILE A 154 -0.87 -8.35 8.01
CA ILE A 154 -2.03 -7.57 7.60
C ILE A 154 -1.92 -6.14 8.12
N CYS A 155 -2.23 -5.19 7.24
CA CYS A 155 -2.24 -3.76 7.55
C CYS A 155 -3.60 -3.18 7.18
N PHE A 156 -4.10 -2.24 7.99
CA PHE A 156 -5.27 -1.42 7.66
C PHE A 156 -4.88 0.04 7.62
N GLU A 157 -5.51 0.80 6.70
CA GLU A 157 -5.30 2.23 6.57
C GLU A 157 -3.83 2.60 6.36
N VAL A 158 -3.23 1.99 5.33
CA VAL A 158 -1.81 2.21 5.01
C VAL A 158 -1.65 3.58 4.35
N ARG A 159 -0.94 4.48 5.02
CA ARG A 159 -0.66 5.81 4.49
C ARG A 159 0.38 5.74 3.37
N ILE A 160 -0.07 5.84 2.11
CA ILE A 160 0.78 5.74 0.92
C ILE A 160 1.43 7.07 0.59
N ARG A 161 0.68 8.18 0.76
CA ARG A 161 1.16 9.50 0.36
C ARG A 161 0.88 10.57 1.40
N ARG A 162 1.88 11.42 1.62
CA ARG A 162 1.73 12.67 2.37
C ARG A 162 2.30 13.82 1.55
N SER A 163 1.48 14.48 0.75
CA SER A 163 1.83 15.75 0.13
C SER A 163 1.02 16.89 0.74
N LYS A 164 1.42 18.15 0.49
CA LYS A 164 0.71 19.34 1.01
C LYS A 164 -0.79 19.24 0.70
N GLY A 165 -1.57 18.83 1.69
CA GLY A 165 -3.03 18.78 1.62
C GLY A 165 -3.66 17.49 1.09
N VAL A 166 -2.90 16.55 0.53
CA VAL A 166 -3.43 15.27 0.02
C VAL A 166 -2.82 14.12 0.80
N ARG A 167 -3.68 13.33 1.43
CA ARG A 167 -3.32 12.08 2.10
C ARG A 167 -4.05 10.94 1.41
N ILE A 168 -3.31 9.95 0.96
CA ILE A 168 -3.84 8.75 0.31
C ILE A 168 -3.56 7.57 1.22
N TYR A 169 -4.57 6.76 1.45
CA TYR A 169 -4.48 5.55 2.26
C TYR A 169 -4.99 4.38 1.43
N ALA A 170 -4.32 3.22 1.50
CA ALA A 170 -4.89 1.96 1.07
C ALA A 170 -5.68 1.36 2.22
N ASP A 171 -6.85 0.82 1.95
CA ASP A 171 -7.75 0.35 3.00
C ASP A 171 -7.17 -0.85 3.73
N VAL A 172 -6.77 -1.90 3.00
CA VAL A 172 -6.16 -3.12 3.55
C VAL A 172 -4.99 -3.55 2.68
N MET A 173 -3.93 -4.04 3.32
CA MET A 173 -2.84 -4.74 2.64
C MET A 173 -2.53 -6.04 3.35
N VAL A 174 -2.47 -7.14 2.60
CA VAL A 174 -2.02 -8.44 3.09
C VAL A 174 -0.68 -8.76 2.46
N ILE A 175 0.32 -9.06 3.28
CA ILE A 175 1.68 -9.34 2.82
C ILE A 175 1.99 -10.80 3.06
N THR A 176 2.34 -11.48 1.99
CA THR A 176 2.84 -12.86 1.97
C THR A 176 4.33 -12.86 1.64
N PRO A 177 5.03 -13.99 1.64
CA PRO A 177 6.43 -14.04 1.25
C PRO A 177 6.74 -13.55 -0.17
N ALA A 178 5.78 -13.68 -1.11
CA ALA A 178 5.99 -13.34 -2.52
C ALA A 178 5.09 -12.20 -3.03
N TYR A 179 3.95 -11.98 -2.40
CA TYR A 179 2.93 -11.04 -2.86
C TYR A 179 2.50 -10.08 -1.77
N ALA A 180 2.12 -8.87 -2.18
CA ALA A 180 1.38 -7.93 -1.35
C ALA A 180 0.05 -7.58 -2.04
N PHE A 181 -1.04 -8.02 -1.44
CA PHE A 181 -2.38 -7.74 -1.93
C PHE A 181 -2.85 -6.41 -1.36
N SER A 182 -3.00 -5.41 -2.22
CA SER A 182 -3.56 -4.09 -1.88
C SER A 182 -5.05 -4.09 -2.21
N LEU A 183 -5.87 -4.12 -1.17
CA LEU A 183 -7.32 -4.27 -1.29
C LEU A 183 -8.00 -2.93 -0.99
N GLU A 184 -8.74 -2.41 -1.97
CA GLU A 184 -9.57 -1.23 -1.85
C GLU A 184 -11.03 -1.65 -1.69
N PHE A 185 -11.67 -1.30 -0.58
CA PHE A 185 -13.04 -1.70 -0.24
C PHE A 185 -14.05 -0.62 -0.58
N LYS A 186 -15.13 -0.99 -1.28
CA LYS A 186 -16.22 -0.08 -1.61
C LYS A 186 -17.57 -0.68 -1.23
N MET A 187 -18.37 0.09 -0.50
CA MET A 187 -19.73 -0.29 -0.12
C MET A 187 -20.72 -0.06 -1.27
N LYS A 188 -20.48 -0.74 -2.40
CA LYS A 188 -21.22 -0.62 -3.65
C LYS A 188 -21.48 -2.00 -4.27
N ASP A 189 -22.34 -2.01 -5.27
CA ASP A 189 -22.74 -3.17 -6.06
C ASP A 189 -22.31 -3.11 -7.53
N ALA A 190 -21.75 -1.96 -7.97
CA ALA A 190 -21.32 -1.74 -9.34
C ALA A 190 -19.88 -1.22 -9.40
N ILE A 191 -19.16 -1.64 -10.45
CA ILE A 191 -17.79 -1.21 -10.73
C ILE A 191 -17.82 0.21 -11.31
N GLU A 192 -17.02 1.11 -10.73
CA GLU A 192 -16.77 2.44 -11.27
C GLU A 192 -15.29 2.55 -11.70
N GLN A 193 -15.03 3.03 -12.92
CA GLN A 193 -13.69 3.17 -13.46
C GLN A 193 -12.75 3.98 -12.54
N SER A 194 -13.27 5.02 -11.91
CA SER A 194 -12.50 5.84 -10.98
C SER A 194 -12.00 5.09 -9.74
N GLU A 195 -12.68 4.01 -9.34
CA GLU A 195 -12.31 3.16 -8.20
C GLU A 195 -11.29 2.10 -8.63
N VAL A 196 -11.41 1.58 -9.85
CA VAL A 196 -10.38 0.76 -10.49
C VAL A 196 -9.06 1.54 -10.62
N ASP A 197 -9.13 2.78 -11.13
CA ASP A 197 -7.98 3.67 -11.23
C ASP A 197 -7.40 4.00 -9.85
N GLN A 198 -8.24 4.12 -8.81
CA GLN A 198 -7.80 4.34 -7.44
C GLN A 198 -7.03 3.13 -6.90
N ALA A 199 -7.56 1.93 -7.05
CA ALA A 199 -6.91 0.69 -6.58
C ALA A 199 -5.53 0.49 -7.25
N ALA A 200 -5.45 0.67 -8.57
CA ALA A 200 -4.20 0.55 -9.33
C ALA A 200 -3.14 1.59 -8.94
N LYS A 201 -3.56 2.75 -8.47
CA LYS A 201 -2.67 3.88 -8.16
C LYS A 201 -1.69 3.60 -7.03
N TYR A 202 -1.96 2.60 -6.20
CA TYR A 202 -1.14 2.29 -5.04
C TYR A 202 0.08 1.44 -5.38
N ALA A 203 0.00 0.58 -6.40
CA ALA A 203 1.04 -0.37 -6.74
C ALA A 203 2.44 0.24 -6.87
N PRO A 204 2.69 1.30 -7.64
CA PRO A 204 4.04 1.84 -7.82
C PRO A 204 4.69 2.33 -6.52
N TYR A 205 3.89 2.74 -5.54
CA TYR A 205 4.38 3.19 -4.23
C TYR A 205 4.67 2.00 -3.32
N LEU A 206 3.82 0.98 -3.34
CA LEU A 206 3.98 -0.21 -2.54
C LEU A 206 5.16 -1.07 -3.01
N GLU A 207 5.36 -1.22 -4.32
CA GLU A 207 6.52 -1.91 -4.90
C GLU A 207 7.86 -1.35 -4.41
N VAL A 208 7.93 -0.02 -4.30
CA VAL A 208 9.15 0.63 -3.80
C VAL A 208 9.37 0.38 -2.33
N VAL A 209 8.29 0.38 -1.57
CA VAL A 209 8.30 0.21 -0.13
C VAL A 209 8.61 -1.22 0.28
N LEU A 210 8.01 -2.19 -0.40
CA LEU A 210 8.13 -3.61 -0.11
C LEU A 210 9.39 -4.22 -0.73
N GLY A 211 9.96 -3.56 -1.74
CA GLY A 211 11.14 -4.02 -2.46
C GLY A 211 10.81 -4.93 -3.65
N PRO A 212 11.82 -5.25 -4.47
CA PRO A 212 11.62 -5.94 -5.75
C PRO A 212 11.27 -7.42 -5.62
N GLU A 213 11.38 -7.99 -4.44
CA GLU A 213 11.10 -9.42 -4.18
C GLU A 213 9.62 -9.68 -3.93
N VAL A 214 8.81 -8.62 -3.73
CA VAL A 214 7.38 -8.72 -3.43
C VAL A 214 6.59 -8.10 -4.58
N GLU A 215 5.79 -8.89 -5.24
CA GLU A 215 4.89 -8.44 -6.29
C GLU A 215 3.62 -7.84 -5.67
N VAL A 216 3.20 -6.67 -6.19
CA VAL A 216 2.00 -5.99 -5.68
C VAL A 216 0.79 -6.32 -6.56
N VAL A 217 -0.19 -6.95 -5.96
CA VAL A 217 -1.49 -7.25 -6.56
C VAL A 217 -2.51 -6.23 -6.09
N CYS A 218 -3.12 -5.52 -7.02
CA CYS A 218 -4.19 -4.56 -6.69
C CYS A 218 -5.57 -5.20 -6.88
N ALA A 219 -6.43 -5.03 -5.89
CA ALA A 219 -7.81 -5.50 -5.98
C ALA A 219 -8.82 -4.46 -5.48
N LEU A 220 -9.96 -4.41 -6.15
CA LEU A 220 -11.14 -3.67 -5.76
C LEU A 220 -12.20 -4.64 -5.23
N VAL A 221 -12.63 -4.44 -3.99
CA VAL A 221 -13.60 -5.30 -3.31
C VAL A 221 -14.94 -4.59 -3.12
N LEU A 222 -15.98 -5.09 -3.78
CA LEU A 222 -17.33 -4.55 -3.70
C LEU A 222 -18.14 -5.32 -2.65
N THR A 223 -18.57 -4.66 -1.57
CA THR A 223 -19.20 -5.34 -0.44
C THR A 223 -20.72 -5.47 -0.56
N ARG A 224 -21.33 -4.91 -1.60
CA ARG A 224 -22.79 -4.94 -1.83
C ARG A 224 -23.21 -5.82 -3.00
N THR A 225 -22.30 -6.55 -3.62
CA THR A 225 -22.55 -7.56 -4.64
C THR A 225 -22.10 -8.94 -4.17
N GLN A 226 -22.49 -9.99 -4.88
CA GLN A 226 -22.15 -11.39 -4.60
C GLN A 226 -21.69 -12.08 -5.88
N ASP A 227 -20.92 -13.15 -5.73
CA ASP A 227 -20.43 -14.00 -6.83
C ASP A 227 -19.70 -13.24 -7.94
N LEU A 228 -19.07 -12.09 -7.62
CA LEU A 228 -18.32 -11.30 -8.58
C LEU A 228 -16.83 -11.62 -8.50
N PHE A 229 -16.24 -12.02 -9.63
CA PHE A 229 -14.79 -12.05 -9.81
C PHE A 229 -14.48 -11.78 -11.28
N CYS A 230 -13.74 -10.72 -11.55
CA CYS A 230 -13.28 -10.35 -12.89
C CYS A 230 -12.02 -9.48 -12.80
N HIS A 231 -11.48 -9.11 -13.97
CA HIS A 231 -10.35 -8.19 -14.07
C HIS A 231 -10.78 -6.95 -14.85
N GLU A 232 -10.31 -5.79 -14.40
CA GLU A 232 -10.54 -4.50 -15.03
C GLU A 232 -9.23 -3.79 -15.32
N ASN A 233 -9.19 -3.05 -16.42
CA ASN A 233 -8.02 -2.28 -16.81
C ASN A 233 -8.16 -0.84 -16.34
N PRO A 234 -7.20 -0.33 -15.54
CA PRO A 234 -7.15 1.08 -15.20
C PRO A 234 -6.88 1.95 -16.42
N THR A 235 -7.32 3.21 -16.36
CA THR A 235 -7.18 4.15 -17.48
C THR A 235 -5.72 4.50 -17.79
N ASP A 236 -4.89 4.64 -16.78
CA ASP A 236 -3.55 5.23 -16.88
C ASP A 236 -2.39 4.21 -16.74
N THR A 237 -2.67 2.93 -16.51
CA THR A 237 -1.65 1.87 -16.33
C THR A 237 -2.00 0.64 -17.14
N THR A 238 -1.02 -0.26 -17.31
CA THR A 238 -1.22 -1.57 -17.94
C THR A 238 -1.40 -2.70 -16.93
N ALA A 239 -1.29 -2.39 -15.64
CA ALA A 239 -1.52 -3.37 -14.60
C ALA A 239 -3.02 -3.61 -14.44
N GLU A 240 -3.44 -4.85 -14.50
CA GLU A 240 -4.83 -5.23 -14.24
C GLU A 240 -5.16 -5.09 -12.76
N VAL A 241 -6.43 -4.80 -12.47
CA VAL A 241 -7.00 -4.78 -11.13
C VAL A 241 -7.99 -5.93 -11.03
N ALA A 242 -7.77 -6.83 -10.10
CA ALA A 242 -8.75 -7.84 -9.77
C ALA A 242 -9.97 -7.18 -9.09
N VAL A 243 -11.16 -7.48 -9.54
CA VAL A 243 -12.40 -6.97 -8.94
C VAL A 243 -13.18 -8.14 -8.39
N SER A 244 -13.52 -8.10 -7.11
CA SER A 244 -14.28 -9.16 -6.49
C SER A 244 -15.38 -8.62 -5.58
N SER A 245 -16.38 -9.46 -5.33
CA SER A 245 -17.25 -9.30 -4.17
C SER A 245 -16.54 -9.80 -2.90
N ALA A 246 -17.07 -9.44 -1.74
CA ALA A 246 -16.49 -9.86 -0.46
C ALA A 246 -16.49 -11.38 -0.28
N ASP A 247 -17.54 -12.08 -0.75
CA ASP A 247 -17.68 -13.54 -0.70
C ASP A 247 -16.79 -14.27 -1.72
N ALA A 248 -16.40 -13.60 -2.80
CA ALA A 248 -15.53 -14.13 -3.85
C ALA A 248 -14.06 -13.68 -3.69
N LEU A 249 -13.70 -12.99 -2.60
CA LEU A 249 -12.35 -12.45 -2.38
C LEU A 249 -11.28 -13.56 -2.37
N PHE A 250 -11.63 -14.77 -1.97
CA PHE A 250 -10.76 -15.94 -2.07
C PHE A 250 -10.16 -16.13 -3.47
N ASN A 251 -10.95 -15.91 -4.53
CA ASN A 251 -10.50 -16.11 -5.91
C ASN A 251 -9.31 -15.19 -6.28
N VAL A 252 -9.27 -13.98 -5.73
CA VAL A 252 -8.13 -13.06 -5.93
C VAL A 252 -6.84 -13.68 -5.39
N PHE A 253 -6.89 -14.33 -4.24
CA PHE A 253 -5.72 -14.96 -3.64
C PHE A 253 -5.37 -16.28 -4.30
N ASP A 254 -6.37 -17.10 -4.62
CA ASP A 254 -6.20 -18.40 -5.27
C ASP A 254 -5.47 -18.26 -6.61
N GLU A 255 -5.79 -17.24 -7.41
CA GLU A 255 -5.16 -16.98 -8.71
C GLU A 255 -3.63 -16.84 -8.61
N TYR A 256 -3.13 -16.17 -7.57
CA TYR A 256 -1.70 -15.91 -7.39
C TYR A 256 -1.00 -16.99 -6.54
N LEU A 257 -1.71 -17.58 -5.59
CA LEU A 257 -1.12 -18.58 -4.69
C LEU A 257 -0.97 -19.96 -5.33
N GLN A 258 -1.68 -20.25 -6.42
CA GLN A 258 -1.50 -21.50 -7.20
C GLN A 258 -0.09 -21.68 -7.76
N PHE A 259 0.72 -20.63 -7.78
CA PHE A 259 2.10 -20.68 -8.27
C PHE A 259 3.14 -20.86 -7.17
N LEU A 260 2.71 -21.09 -5.93
CA LEU A 260 3.60 -21.28 -4.79
C LEU A 260 3.84 -22.76 -4.41
N ASP A 261 3.26 -23.71 -5.18
CA ASP A 261 3.48 -25.16 -5.06
C ASP A 261 4.70 -25.62 -6.00
#